data_64844ba32e3ba947d884a3064802f73b
#
_entry.id   64844ba32e3ba947d884a3064802f73b
#
_cell.length_a   1.000
_cell.length_b   1.000
_cell.length_c   1.000
_cell.angle_alpha   90.00
_cell.angle_beta   90.00
_cell.angle_gamma   90.00
#
_symmetry.space_group_name_H-M   'P 1'
#
loop_
_entity.id
_entity.type
_entity.pdbx_description
1 polymer ?
#
loop_
_entity_poly.entity_id
_entity_poly.type
_entity_poly.pdbx_seq_one_letter_code
_entity_poly.pdbx_strand_id
1 'polypeptide(L)'
;MDKMDKNTIIQYDNGYLSKTPIFQFILLSCLFPLWVAAASLNDVLITQFKSVFALSDFASALVQSAFYSGYFLISIPASIVIRKTTYKTAILTGLGFYIAGCCLFFPASHMATYTMFLVAIFAIAIGLGFLETSANTYSTMIGPEKNATLRLNISQTFQPIGAVSGILLGKYLIFQEGESMHSQLASMDAVQAAAFKMEMLQHTLEPYHVMIYILLAVFALFAITKFPKCKVKSAAEKVPGMGETLSYLAKNGRFKKGIVAQFLYVGMQVAVWSFTIRLALHLNPSFNERMAADFMVYSFICFFVGKFIANFLMTKFSANKVLVAYSVIGCIVLLYASFVPNMTALWAAVSVSLLLGPCWATIYAKTLEAVEKKYTETAGAIVVMSIVGGAFVPAIQGFVSDVTGSMQFSFIVNLFCFLAIGLYFRGEAKIEAAEAAKKEKLSVAEPQA
;
A
#
# COMPACT_ATOMS: atom_id res chain seq x y z
N MET A 1 -51.05 -8.13 -0.50
CA MET A 1 -49.80 -7.49 -0.96
C MET A 1 -49.33 -6.61 0.18
N ASP A 2 -48.49 -7.22 1.06
CA ASP A 2 -47.92 -6.49 2.20
C ASP A 2 -47.07 -5.32 1.71
N LYS A 3 -47.30 -4.15 2.28
CA LYS A 3 -46.47 -2.97 2.07
C LYS A 3 -45.06 -3.32 2.62
N MET A 4 -44.18 -3.86 1.74
CA MET A 4 -42.78 -3.99 2.08
C MET A 4 -42.28 -2.62 2.50
N ASP A 5 -41.88 -2.51 3.78
CA ASP A 5 -41.34 -1.30 4.37
C ASP A 5 -40.17 -0.81 3.52
N LYS A 6 -40.30 0.41 2.95
CA LYS A 6 -39.31 1.00 2.03
C LYS A 6 -37.90 1.08 2.62
N ASN A 7 -37.73 0.77 3.93
CA ASN A 7 -36.47 0.80 4.65
C ASN A 7 -35.80 -0.56 4.84
N THR A 8 -36.44 -1.66 4.48
CA THR A 8 -35.85 -2.99 4.66
C THR A 8 -34.72 -3.22 3.65
N ILE A 9 -33.50 -3.47 4.16
CA ILE A 9 -32.33 -3.82 3.34
C ILE A 9 -32.40 -5.31 3.04
N ILE A 10 -32.54 -5.66 1.77
CA ILE A 10 -32.59 -7.05 1.28
C ILE A 10 -31.20 -7.45 0.80
N GLN A 11 -30.73 -8.61 1.21
CA GLN A 11 -29.53 -9.24 0.66
C GLN A 11 -29.94 -10.19 -0.47
N TYR A 12 -29.36 -9.99 -1.66
CA TYR A 12 -29.55 -10.85 -2.83
C TYR A 12 -28.68 -12.12 -2.74
N ASP A 13 -28.98 -13.12 -3.56
CA ASP A 13 -28.25 -14.39 -3.58
C ASP A 13 -26.77 -14.24 -4.00
N ASN A 14 -26.45 -13.22 -4.80
CA ASN A 14 -25.09 -12.83 -5.16
C ASN A 14 -24.34 -12.09 -4.03
N GLY A 15 -24.93 -11.94 -2.85
CA GLY A 15 -24.34 -11.33 -1.67
C GLY A 15 -24.47 -9.81 -1.59
N TYR A 16 -24.84 -9.12 -2.66
CA TYR A 16 -25.05 -7.68 -2.66
C TYR A 16 -26.35 -7.28 -1.92
N LEU A 17 -26.42 -6.02 -1.51
CA LEU A 17 -27.59 -5.47 -0.82
C LEU A 17 -28.40 -4.58 -1.74
N SER A 18 -29.73 -4.51 -1.50
CA SER A 18 -30.63 -3.62 -2.23
C SER A 18 -30.33 -2.13 -2.00
N LYS A 19 -29.81 -1.77 -0.82
CA LYS A 19 -29.40 -0.42 -0.43
C LYS A 19 -28.12 -0.47 0.39
N THR A 20 -27.31 0.59 0.33
CA THR A 20 -26.11 0.74 1.14
C THR A 20 -26.49 1.21 2.56
N PRO A 21 -26.22 0.46 3.62
CA PRO A 21 -26.37 0.92 4.99
C PRO A 21 -25.29 1.97 5.30
N ILE A 22 -25.69 3.24 5.31
CA ILE A 22 -24.75 4.38 5.31
C ILE A 22 -23.84 4.37 6.54
N PHE A 23 -24.38 4.15 7.74
CA PHE A 23 -23.57 4.11 8.97
C PHE A 23 -22.49 3.03 8.91
N GLN A 24 -22.85 1.80 8.53
CA GLN A 24 -21.90 0.69 8.39
C GLN A 24 -20.87 0.96 7.28
N PHE A 25 -21.28 1.60 6.18
CA PHE A 25 -20.38 1.96 5.11
C PHE A 25 -19.38 3.06 5.51
N ILE A 26 -19.81 4.08 6.26
CA ILE A 26 -18.92 5.11 6.82
C ILE A 26 -17.93 4.47 7.77
N LEU A 27 -18.41 3.65 8.73
CA LEU A 27 -17.54 2.98 9.68
C LEU A 27 -16.52 2.06 9.00
N LEU A 28 -16.92 1.35 7.94
CA LEU A 28 -16.02 0.55 7.12
C LEU A 28 -14.98 1.43 6.39
N SER A 29 -15.40 2.58 5.87
CA SER A 29 -14.52 3.50 5.16
C SER A 29 -13.47 4.15 6.07
N CYS A 30 -13.78 4.32 7.37
CA CYS A 30 -12.81 4.80 8.36
C CYS A 30 -11.61 3.86 8.58
N LEU A 31 -11.70 2.58 8.18
CA LEU A 31 -10.56 1.67 8.26
C LEU A 31 -9.45 2.03 7.26
N PHE A 32 -9.80 2.60 6.11
CA PHE A 32 -8.86 2.88 5.02
C PHE A 32 -7.76 3.88 5.41
N PRO A 33 -8.04 5.02 6.04
CA PRO A 33 -6.98 5.88 6.55
C PRO A 33 -6.17 5.24 7.67
N LEU A 34 -6.74 4.36 8.50
CA LEU A 34 -6.04 3.76 9.64
C LEU A 34 -4.88 2.87 9.21
N TRP A 35 -5.07 2.00 8.22
CA TRP A 35 -3.94 1.15 7.80
C TRP A 35 -2.89 1.91 7.00
N VAL A 36 -3.30 2.95 6.24
CA VAL A 36 -2.34 3.77 5.50
C VAL A 36 -1.53 4.66 6.45
N ALA A 37 -2.14 5.12 7.54
CA ALA A 37 -1.42 5.85 8.60
C ALA A 37 -0.30 4.99 9.21
N ALA A 38 -0.57 3.70 9.49
CA ALA A 38 0.45 2.78 9.98
C ALA A 38 1.58 2.57 8.97
N ALA A 39 1.25 2.40 7.68
CA ALA A 39 2.26 2.23 6.64
C ALA A 39 3.16 3.47 6.53
N SER A 40 2.58 4.67 6.55
CA SER A 40 3.33 5.93 6.47
C SER A 40 4.15 6.22 7.74
N LEU A 41 3.63 5.85 8.92
CA LEU A 41 4.38 5.93 10.17
C LEU A 41 5.59 4.99 10.14
N ASN A 42 5.45 3.82 9.52
CA ASN A 42 6.55 2.87 9.35
C ASN A 42 7.73 3.46 8.55
N ASP A 43 7.46 4.31 7.54
CA ASP A 43 8.52 5.02 6.79
C ASP A 43 9.30 6.00 7.69
N VAL A 44 8.63 6.67 8.63
CA VAL A 44 9.27 7.53 9.63
C VAL A 44 10.14 6.72 10.58
N LEU A 45 9.64 5.57 11.04
CA LEU A 45 10.37 4.68 11.95
C LEU A 45 11.68 4.17 11.38
N ILE A 46 11.77 3.93 10.07
CA ILE A 46 13.01 3.49 9.42
C ILE A 46 14.13 4.48 9.68
N THR A 47 13.84 5.78 9.53
CA THR A 47 14.83 6.85 9.79
C THR A 47 15.24 6.89 11.26
N GLN A 48 14.28 6.79 12.17
CA GLN A 48 14.51 6.74 13.60
C GLN A 48 15.39 5.55 14.00
N PHE A 49 15.03 4.35 13.56
CA PHE A 49 15.78 3.13 13.89
C PHE A 49 17.18 3.13 13.27
N LYS A 50 17.35 3.65 12.05
CA LYS A 50 18.66 3.78 11.42
C LYS A 50 19.61 4.58 12.31
N SER A 51 19.17 5.70 12.88
CA SER A 51 19.97 6.58 13.73
C SER A 51 20.20 5.98 15.11
N VAL A 52 19.15 5.46 15.78
CA VAL A 52 19.26 4.91 17.14
C VAL A 52 20.13 3.66 17.19
N PHE A 53 19.93 2.72 16.25
CA PHE A 53 20.66 1.44 16.22
C PHE A 53 21.90 1.46 15.32
N ALA A 54 22.25 2.62 14.74
CA ALA A 54 23.38 2.77 13.80
C ALA A 54 23.35 1.71 12.66
N LEU A 55 22.19 1.56 12.03
CA LEU A 55 21.97 0.54 11.01
C LEU A 55 22.53 0.98 9.65
N SER A 56 22.96 0.00 8.83
CA SER A 56 23.18 0.19 7.41
C SER A 56 21.86 0.49 6.69
N ASP A 57 21.93 0.97 5.45
CA ASP A 57 20.74 1.22 4.64
C ASP A 57 19.95 -0.06 4.37
N PHE A 58 20.64 -1.16 4.10
CA PHE A 58 20.04 -2.48 3.97
C PHE A 58 19.32 -2.93 5.24
N ALA A 59 20.01 -2.86 6.39
CA ALA A 59 19.42 -3.27 7.67
C ALA A 59 18.21 -2.42 8.04
N SER A 60 18.25 -1.11 7.79
CA SER A 60 17.10 -0.22 8.03
C SER A 60 15.90 -0.54 7.12
N ALA A 61 16.16 -0.99 5.88
CA ALA A 61 15.11 -1.38 4.94
C ALA A 61 14.39 -2.69 5.33
N LEU A 62 14.96 -3.52 6.25
CA LEU A 62 14.29 -4.73 6.76
C LEU A 62 13.00 -4.42 7.52
N VAL A 63 12.79 -3.18 7.98
CA VAL A 63 11.51 -2.71 8.51
C VAL A 63 10.40 -2.89 7.47
N GLN A 64 10.66 -2.49 6.22
CA GLN A 64 9.70 -2.69 5.12
C GLN A 64 9.53 -4.17 4.80
N SER A 65 10.61 -4.94 4.85
CA SER A 65 10.55 -6.39 4.62
C SER A 65 9.67 -7.08 5.67
N ALA A 66 9.81 -6.73 6.95
CA ALA A 66 8.95 -7.24 8.02
C ALA A 66 7.47 -6.87 7.80
N PHE A 67 7.21 -5.61 7.47
CA PHE A 67 5.86 -5.10 7.24
C PHE A 67 5.17 -5.79 6.07
N TYR A 68 5.78 -5.79 4.87
CA TYR A 68 5.14 -6.35 3.67
C TYR A 68 5.13 -7.88 3.62
N SER A 69 6.05 -8.55 4.34
CA SER A 69 5.97 -10.00 4.52
C SER A 69 4.76 -10.43 5.33
N GLY A 70 4.35 -9.62 6.32
CA GLY A 70 3.11 -9.83 7.07
C GLY A 70 1.88 -9.84 6.16
N TYR A 71 1.79 -8.89 5.24
CA TYR A 71 0.71 -8.86 4.23
C TYR A 71 0.70 -10.11 3.35
N PHE A 72 1.87 -10.51 2.85
CA PHE A 72 1.99 -11.68 1.98
C PHE A 72 1.49 -12.95 2.68
N LEU A 73 1.96 -13.20 3.88
CA LEU A 73 1.65 -14.42 4.61
C LEU A 73 0.19 -14.50 5.03
N ILE A 74 -0.43 -13.36 5.36
CA ILE A 74 -1.78 -13.35 5.94
C ILE A 74 -2.90 -13.28 4.90
N SER A 75 -2.65 -12.88 3.65
CA SER A 75 -3.69 -12.65 2.64
C SER A 75 -4.56 -13.90 2.38
N ILE A 76 -3.94 -15.09 2.25
CA ILE A 76 -4.67 -16.36 2.09
C ILE A 76 -5.40 -16.73 3.37
N PRO A 77 -4.77 -16.80 4.58
CA PRO A 77 -5.47 -17.03 5.84
C PRO A 77 -6.65 -16.09 6.06
N ALA A 78 -6.50 -14.80 5.78
CA ALA A 78 -7.58 -13.81 5.91
C ALA A 78 -8.79 -14.17 5.03
N SER A 79 -8.56 -14.56 3.77
CA SER A 79 -9.63 -14.98 2.87
C SER A 79 -10.34 -16.26 3.37
N ILE A 80 -9.60 -17.20 3.97
CA ILE A 80 -10.17 -18.41 4.58
C ILE A 80 -11.06 -18.04 5.77
N VAL A 81 -10.61 -17.12 6.64
CA VAL A 81 -11.41 -16.63 7.76
C VAL A 81 -12.69 -15.97 7.26
N ILE A 82 -12.64 -15.12 6.24
CA ILE A 82 -13.82 -14.48 5.63
C ILE A 82 -14.80 -15.56 5.12
N ARG A 83 -14.32 -16.56 4.38
CA ARG A 83 -15.15 -17.65 3.84
C ARG A 83 -15.82 -18.47 4.94
N LYS A 84 -15.09 -18.84 5.99
CA LYS A 84 -15.60 -19.67 7.10
C LYS A 84 -16.48 -18.89 8.08
N THR A 85 -16.27 -17.57 8.24
CA THR A 85 -16.97 -16.74 9.22
C THR A 85 -17.71 -15.59 8.53
N THR A 86 -17.32 -14.34 8.78
CA THR A 86 -17.89 -13.13 8.17
C THR A 86 -16.82 -12.08 7.92
N TYR A 87 -17.11 -11.09 7.07
CA TYR A 87 -16.26 -9.90 6.92
C TYR A 87 -16.02 -9.18 8.24
N LYS A 88 -17.07 -9.04 9.08
CA LYS A 88 -16.96 -8.44 10.41
C LYS A 88 -15.94 -9.17 11.29
N THR A 89 -15.99 -10.49 11.32
CA THR A 89 -15.04 -11.31 12.10
C THR A 89 -13.62 -11.10 11.63
N ALA A 90 -13.38 -11.11 10.31
CA ALA A 90 -12.05 -10.86 9.76
C ALA A 90 -11.53 -9.45 10.10
N ILE A 91 -12.40 -8.42 10.04
CA ILE A 91 -12.06 -7.04 10.43
C ILE A 91 -11.70 -6.98 11.93
N LEU A 92 -12.50 -7.59 12.81
CA LEU A 92 -12.19 -7.61 14.25
C LEU A 92 -10.89 -8.37 14.54
N THR A 93 -10.62 -9.47 13.85
CA THR A 93 -9.35 -10.19 13.93
C THR A 93 -8.19 -9.28 13.51
N GLY A 94 -8.34 -8.58 12.40
CA GLY A 94 -7.34 -7.62 11.91
C GLY A 94 -7.07 -6.49 12.89
N LEU A 95 -8.12 -5.85 13.41
CA LEU A 95 -8.00 -4.81 14.43
C LEU A 95 -7.33 -5.34 15.72
N GLY A 96 -7.65 -6.58 16.13
CA GLY A 96 -7.01 -7.22 17.28
C GLY A 96 -5.50 -7.42 17.11
N PHE A 97 -5.06 -7.92 15.96
CA PHE A 97 -3.62 -8.03 15.63
C PHE A 97 -2.94 -6.67 15.54
N TYR A 98 -3.62 -5.67 14.97
CA TYR A 98 -3.07 -4.33 14.87
C TYR A 98 -2.86 -3.72 16.27
N ILE A 99 -3.86 -3.80 17.17
CA ILE A 99 -3.73 -3.36 18.57
C ILE A 99 -2.61 -4.12 19.28
N ALA A 100 -2.57 -5.45 19.15
CA ALA A 100 -1.53 -6.27 19.77
C ALA A 100 -0.13 -5.87 19.27
N GLY A 101 0.03 -5.63 17.95
CA GLY A 101 1.27 -5.15 17.38
C GLY A 101 1.70 -3.78 17.93
N CYS A 102 0.76 -2.83 18.05
CA CYS A 102 1.03 -1.55 18.69
C CYS A 102 1.47 -1.72 20.16
N CYS A 103 0.83 -2.63 20.90
CA CYS A 103 1.21 -2.93 22.28
C CYS A 103 2.62 -3.55 22.40
N LEU A 104 3.07 -4.32 21.40
CA LEU A 104 4.41 -4.92 21.39
C LEU A 104 5.54 -3.89 21.28
N PHE A 105 5.26 -2.66 20.85
CA PHE A 105 6.24 -1.58 20.85
C PHE A 105 6.72 -1.22 22.27
N PHE A 106 5.88 -1.38 23.30
CA PHE A 106 6.25 -1.07 24.69
C PHE A 106 7.36 -1.97 25.21
N PRO A 107 7.23 -3.32 25.20
CA PRO A 107 8.35 -4.16 25.59
C PRO A 107 9.55 -4.02 24.65
N ALA A 108 9.33 -3.76 23.34
CA ALA A 108 10.43 -3.56 22.40
C ALA A 108 11.29 -2.34 22.74
N SER A 109 10.70 -1.23 23.18
CA SER A 109 11.43 -0.03 23.58
C SER A 109 12.22 -0.26 24.87
N HIS A 110 11.66 -0.98 25.86
CA HIS A 110 12.37 -1.33 27.09
C HIS A 110 13.55 -2.28 26.87
N MET A 111 13.40 -3.24 25.95
CA MET A 111 14.48 -4.16 25.58
C MET A 111 15.54 -3.51 24.67
N ALA A 112 15.23 -2.35 24.08
CA ALA A 112 16.07 -1.61 23.14
C ALA A 112 16.66 -2.51 22.02
N THR A 113 15.86 -3.47 21.52
CA THR A 113 16.33 -4.48 20.56
C THR A 113 15.61 -4.30 19.23
N TYR A 114 16.36 -4.05 18.17
CA TYR A 114 15.81 -3.85 16.82
C TYR A 114 14.91 -4.99 16.35
N THR A 115 15.30 -6.25 16.63
CA THR A 115 14.49 -7.43 16.26
C THR A 115 13.10 -7.42 16.89
N MET A 116 12.96 -6.94 18.14
CA MET A 116 11.63 -6.86 18.80
C MET A 116 10.73 -5.84 18.12
N PHE A 117 11.29 -4.72 17.65
CA PHE A 117 10.53 -3.77 16.83
C PHE A 117 10.07 -4.38 15.49
N LEU A 118 10.91 -5.18 14.83
CA LEU A 118 10.52 -5.90 13.62
C LEU A 118 9.37 -6.88 13.88
N VAL A 119 9.37 -7.58 15.01
CA VAL A 119 8.26 -8.48 15.42
C VAL A 119 6.97 -7.68 15.65
N ALA A 120 7.06 -6.53 16.32
CA ALA A 120 5.91 -5.65 16.55
C ALA A 120 5.32 -5.14 15.22
N ILE A 121 6.18 -4.68 14.30
CA ILE A 121 5.80 -4.22 12.95
C ILE A 121 5.17 -5.37 12.15
N PHE A 122 5.71 -6.57 12.21
CA PHE A 122 5.16 -7.75 11.56
C PHE A 122 3.76 -8.09 12.10
N ALA A 123 3.54 -8.00 13.42
CA ALA A 123 2.23 -8.20 14.04
C ALA A 123 1.20 -7.16 13.56
N ILE A 124 1.60 -5.87 13.48
CA ILE A 124 0.78 -4.82 12.86
C ILE A 124 0.41 -5.21 11.44
N ALA A 125 1.40 -5.62 10.62
CA ALA A 125 1.19 -5.95 9.22
C ALA A 125 0.24 -7.13 9.01
N ILE A 126 0.26 -8.15 9.89
CA ILE A 126 -0.76 -9.21 9.93
C ILE A 126 -2.15 -8.59 10.09
N GLY A 127 -2.33 -7.69 11.07
CA GLY A 127 -3.59 -7.00 11.31
C GLY A 127 -4.07 -6.23 10.08
N LEU A 128 -3.18 -5.46 9.46
CA LEU A 128 -3.47 -4.67 8.28
C LEU A 128 -3.83 -5.54 7.07
N GLY A 129 -3.16 -6.67 6.88
CA GLY A 129 -3.48 -7.62 5.81
C GLY A 129 -4.90 -8.19 5.94
N PHE A 130 -5.36 -8.49 7.17
CA PHE A 130 -6.76 -8.83 7.45
C PHE A 130 -7.70 -7.69 7.08
N LEU A 131 -7.39 -6.46 7.50
CA LEU A 131 -8.23 -5.28 7.25
C LEU A 131 -8.33 -5.01 5.75
N GLU A 132 -7.21 -4.97 5.04
CA GLU A 132 -7.19 -4.66 3.62
C GLU A 132 -7.92 -5.72 2.79
N THR A 133 -7.68 -7.02 3.05
CA THR A 133 -8.36 -8.12 2.36
C THR A 133 -9.87 -8.09 2.59
N SER A 134 -10.32 -7.83 3.83
CA SER A 134 -11.74 -7.85 4.18
C SER A 134 -12.45 -6.56 3.80
N ALA A 135 -11.89 -5.38 4.11
CA ALA A 135 -12.57 -4.11 3.90
C ALA A 135 -12.71 -3.73 2.42
N ASN A 136 -11.72 -4.02 1.56
CA ASN A 136 -11.83 -3.77 0.13
C ASN A 136 -12.99 -4.56 -0.47
N THR A 137 -13.03 -5.88 -0.24
CA THR A 137 -14.11 -6.74 -0.76
C THR A 137 -15.45 -6.36 -0.14
N TYR A 138 -15.49 -6.13 1.17
CA TYR A 138 -16.73 -5.79 1.86
C TYR A 138 -17.30 -4.45 1.39
N SER A 139 -16.45 -3.44 1.13
CA SER A 139 -16.87 -2.16 0.56
C SER A 139 -17.58 -2.29 -0.78
N THR A 140 -17.17 -3.25 -1.62
CA THR A 140 -17.88 -3.53 -2.87
C THR A 140 -19.22 -4.22 -2.66
N MET A 141 -19.37 -5.08 -1.64
CA MET A 141 -20.53 -5.93 -1.41
C MET A 141 -21.63 -5.26 -0.58
N ILE A 142 -21.31 -4.25 0.25
CA ILE A 142 -22.24 -3.64 1.23
C ILE A 142 -23.26 -2.66 0.59
N GLY A 143 -23.81 -3.00 -0.54
CA GLY A 143 -24.81 -2.17 -1.24
C GLY A 143 -25.12 -2.71 -2.64
N PRO A 144 -25.85 -1.93 -3.49
CA PRO A 144 -26.20 -2.34 -4.85
C PRO A 144 -24.97 -2.63 -5.72
N GLU A 145 -25.02 -3.74 -6.48
CA GLU A 145 -23.93 -4.21 -7.34
C GLU A 145 -23.47 -3.13 -8.34
N LYS A 146 -24.41 -2.45 -8.98
CA LYS A 146 -24.11 -1.37 -9.95
C LYS A 146 -23.20 -0.26 -9.43
N ASN A 147 -23.14 -0.07 -8.11
CA ASN A 147 -22.35 0.97 -7.45
C ASN A 147 -21.12 0.38 -6.69
N ALA A 148 -20.76 -0.88 -6.89
CA ALA A 148 -19.69 -1.56 -6.18
C ALA A 148 -18.34 -0.83 -6.29
N THR A 149 -17.94 -0.51 -7.53
CA THR A 149 -16.69 0.22 -7.82
C THR A 149 -16.71 1.63 -7.23
N LEU A 150 -17.84 2.32 -7.30
CA LEU A 150 -17.98 3.67 -6.74
C LEU A 150 -17.81 3.64 -5.22
N ARG A 151 -18.42 2.68 -4.51
CA ARG A 151 -18.25 2.54 -3.06
C ARG A 151 -16.80 2.30 -2.66
N LEU A 152 -16.11 1.40 -3.37
CA LEU A 152 -14.69 1.15 -3.12
C LEU A 152 -13.85 2.42 -3.34
N ASN A 153 -14.08 3.14 -4.43
CA ASN A 153 -13.38 4.38 -4.72
C ASN A 153 -13.62 5.45 -3.65
N ILE A 154 -14.88 5.58 -3.16
CA ILE A 154 -15.20 6.49 -2.05
C ILE A 154 -14.39 6.11 -0.80
N SER A 155 -14.40 4.82 -0.40
CA SER A 155 -13.63 4.36 0.75
C SER A 155 -12.12 4.64 0.59
N GLN A 156 -11.56 4.41 -0.58
CA GLN A 156 -10.13 4.64 -0.87
C GLN A 156 -9.76 6.13 -0.97
N THR A 157 -10.73 7.03 -1.16
CA THR A 157 -10.47 8.48 -1.17
C THR A 157 -9.98 8.99 0.19
N PHE A 158 -10.24 8.26 1.27
CA PHE A 158 -9.77 8.61 2.61
C PHE A 158 -8.32 8.18 2.90
N GLN A 159 -7.72 7.34 2.07
CA GLN A 159 -6.33 6.86 2.25
C GLN A 159 -5.28 7.98 2.35
N PRO A 160 -5.28 9.03 1.51
CA PRO A 160 -4.32 10.13 1.61
C PRO A 160 -4.36 10.85 2.95
N ILE A 161 -5.55 10.95 3.58
CA ILE A 161 -5.68 11.53 4.94
C ILE A 161 -4.88 10.68 5.93
N GLY A 162 -4.98 9.35 5.84
CA GLY A 162 -4.19 8.44 6.65
C GLY A 162 -2.69 8.60 6.40
N ALA A 163 -2.28 8.66 5.12
CA ALA A 163 -0.88 8.81 4.75
C ALA A 163 -0.25 10.07 5.38
N VAL A 164 -0.89 11.22 5.20
CA VAL A 164 -0.42 12.47 5.79
C VAL A 164 -0.45 12.41 7.31
N SER A 165 -1.52 11.86 7.92
CA SER A 165 -1.64 11.74 9.37
C SER A 165 -0.50 10.89 9.96
N GLY A 166 -0.13 9.76 9.33
CA GLY A 166 0.96 8.91 9.77
C GLY A 166 2.31 9.64 9.78
N ILE A 167 2.61 10.39 8.71
CA ILE A 167 3.84 11.21 8.65
C ILE A 167 3.81 12.31 9.72
N LEU A 168 2.69 13.01 9.89
CA LEU A 168 2.58 14.07 10.90
C LEU A 168 2.70 13.53 12.31
N LEU A 169 2.12 12.36 12.62
CA LEU A 169 2.32 11.68 13.90
C LEU A 169 3.82 11.42 14.15
N GLY A 170 4.52 10.87 13.15
CA GLY A 170 5.96 10.66 13.25
C GLY A 170 6.74 11.97 13.40
N LYS A 171 6.43 12.96 12.56
CA LYS A 171 7.10 14.26 12.57
C LYS A 171 7.01 14.98 13.91
N TYR A 172 5.82 14.99 14.54
CA TYR A 172 5.57 15.79 15.74
C TYR A 172 5.72 15.02 17.05
N LEU A 173 5.60 13.70 17.02
CA LEU A 173 5.68 12.88 18.23
C LEU A 173 6.99 12.08 18.35
N ILE A 174 7.65 11.73 17.24
CA ILE A 174 8.90 10.97 17.25
C ILE A 174 10.10 11.90 17.10
N PHE A 175 10.09 12.75 16.05
CA PHE A 175 11.22 13.60 15.75
C PHE A 175 11.24 14.86 16.61
N GLN A 176 12.39 15.12 17.26
CA GLN A 176 12.58 16.32 18.07
C GLN A 176 12.86 17.55 17.20
N GLU A 177 12.64 18.74 17.78
CA GLU A 177 13.08 20.01 17.20
C GLU A 177 14.56 20.23 17.50
N GLY A 178 15.26 20.95 16.63
CA GLY A 178 16.66 21.29 16.81
C GLY A 178 17.58 20.59 15.83
N GLU A 179 18.78 20.21 16.29
CA GLU A 179 19.79 19.55 15.48
C GLU A 179 19.38 18.08 15.16
N SER A 180 19.93 17.56 14.05
CA SER A 180 19.70 16.17 13.69
C SER A 180 20.19 15.22 14.80
N MET A 181 19.54 14.08 14.94
CA MET A 181 19.93 13.05 15.91
C MET A 181 21.41 12.64 15.74
N HIS A 182 21.88 12.58 14.50
CA HIS A 182 23.27 12.26 14.20
C HIS A 182 24.24 13.31 14.75
N SER A 183 23.94 14.62 14.59
CA SER A 183 24.76 15.72 15.11
C SER A 183 24.78 15.72 16.64
N GLN A 184 23.61 15.50 17.27
CA GLN A 184 23.51 15.42 18.72
C GLN A 184 24.33 14.25 19.28
N LEU A 185 24.22 13.06 18.70
CA LEU A 185 24.99 11.88 19.11
C LEU A 185 26.50 12.08 18.94
N ALA A 186 26.95 12.81 17.92
CA ALA A 186 28.36 13.08 17.68
C ALA A 186 29.00 14.01 18.76
N SER A 187 28.18 14.81 19.45
CA SER A 187 28.63 15.72 20.52
C SER A 187 28.57 15.12 21.91
N MET A 188 28.04 13.90 22.09
CA MET A 188 27.79 13.23 23.35
C MET A 188 28.89 12.21 23.69
N ASP A 189 29.17 12.04 24.98
CA ASP A 189 29.95 10.90 25.46
C ASP A 189 29.13 9.58 25.39
N ALA A 190 29.78 8.44 25.60
CA ALA A 190 29.14 7.12 25.45
C ALA A 190 27.94 6.92 26.41
N VAL A 191 27.99 7.48 27.62
CA VAL A 191 26.91 7.35 28.61
C VAL A 191 25.73 8.24 28.22
N GLN A 192 26.02 9.48 27.86
CA GLN A 192 25.01 10.43 27.35
C GLN A 192 24.33 9.91 26.08
N ALA A 193 25.11 9.40 25.13
CA ALA A 193 24.59 8.83 23.89
C ALA A 193 23.66 7.61 24.15
N ALA A 194 23.99 6.76 25.11
CA ALA A 194 23.14 5.62 25.48
C ALA A 194 21.81 6.09 26.11
N ALA A 195 21.88 7.07 27.03
CA ALA A 195 20.67 7.65 27.64
C ALA A 195 19.79 8.34 26.60
N PHE A 196 20.39 9.12 25.71
CA PHE A 196 19.68 9.81 24.63
C PHE A 196 18.99 8.82 23.66
N LYS A 197 19.67 7.74 23.27
CA LYS A 197 19.06 6.70 22.43
C LYS A 197 17.86 6.04 23.10
N MET A 198 17.94 5.80 24.40
CA MET A 198 16.82 5.23 25.16
C MET A 198 15.64 6.22 25.20
N GLU A 199 15.88 7.50 25.40
CA GLU A 199 14.85 8.54 25.34
C GLU A 199 14.19 8.59 23.97
N MET A 200 14.97 8.53 22.88
CA MET A 200 14.45 8.51 21.51
C MET A 200 13.58 7.28 21.24
N LEU A 201 13.90 6.13 21.82
CA LEU A 201 13.05 4.94 21.74
C LEU A 201 11.73 5.11 22.50
N GLN A 202 11.72 5.85 23.62
CA GLN A 202 10.49 6.17 24.34
C GLN A 202 9.60 7.10 23.50
N HIS A 203 10.15 8.12 22.84
CA HIS A 203 9.37 8.97 21.92
C HIS A 203 8.73 8.18 20.76
N THR A 204 9.34 7.07 20.36
CA THR A 204 8.74 6.17 19.35
C THR A 204 7.40 5.58 19.81
N LEU A 205 7.11 5.53 21.11
CA LEU A 205 5.84 5.00 21.65
C LEU A 205 4.68 5.98 21.53
N GLU A 206 4.94 7.28 21.48
CA GLU A 206 3.91 8.31 21.51
C GLU A 206 2.82 8.14 20.42
N PRO A 207 3.17 7.98 19.11
CA PRO A 207 2.16 7.76 18.09
C PRO A 207 1.39 6.45 18.31
N TYR A 208 2.02 5.42 18.90
CA TYR A 208 1.34 4.15 19.16
C TYR A 208 0.35 4.23 20.31
N HIS A 209 0.57 5.07 21.33
CA HIS A 209 -0.43 5.37 22.33
C HIS A 209 -1.70 5.94 21.67
N VAL A 210 -1.54 6.97 20.84
CA VAL A 210 -2.66 7.59 20.11
C VAL A 210 -3.38 6.55 19.24
N MET A 211 -2.62 5.74 18.50
CA MET A 211 -3.17 4.71 17.61
C MET A 211 -3.97 3.67 18.40
N ILE A 212 -3.47 3.19 19.55
CA ILE A 212 -4.17 2.19 20.38
C ILE A 212 -5.54 2.72 20.80
N TYR A 213 -5.65 3.96 21.27
CA TYR A 213 -6.94 4.52 21.68
C TYR A 213 -7.92 4.62 20.51
N ILE A 214 -7.46 5.08 19.34
CA ILE A 214 -8.28 5.13 18.13
C ILE A 214 -8.74 3.72 17.72
N LEU A 215 -7.82 2.76 17.71
CA LEU A 215 -8.10 1.38 17.32
C LEU A 215 -9.07 0.69 18.29
N LEU A 216 -8.93 0.92 19.60
CA LEU A 216 -9.86 0.39 20.60
C LEU A 216 -11.28 0.96 20.40
N ALA A 217 -11.40 2.27 20.14
CA ALA A 217 -12.68 2.89 19.84
C ALA A 217 -13.30 2.30 18.56
N VAL A 218 -12.54 2.14 17.49
CA VAL A 218 -13.00 1.54 16.24
C VAL A 218 -13.36 0.07 16.43
N PHE A 219 -12.54 -0.69 17.16
CA PHE A 219 -12.83 -2.08 17.52
C PHE A 219 -14.16 -2.21 18.26
N ALA A 220 -14.38 -1.40 19.29
CA ALA A 220 -15.62 -1.40 20.05
C ALA A 220 -16.83 -1.06 19.16
N LEU A 221 -16.72 -0.03 18.30
CA LEU A 221 -17.77 0.33 17.34
C LEU A 221 -18.09 -0.81 16.38
N PHE A 222 -17.07 -1.50 15.85
CA PHE A 222 -17.28 -2.69 15.01
C PHE A 222 -17.91 -3.84 15.79
N ALA A 223 -17.49 -4.07 17.03
CA ALA A 223 -18.00 -5.16 17.87
C ALA A 223 -19.49 -5.00 18.15
N ILE A 224 -19.95 -3.79 18.53
CA ILE A 224 -21.36 -3.52 18.86
C ILE A 224 -22.26 -3.35 17.62
N THR A 225 -21.71 -2.90 16.48
CA THR A 225 -22.49 -2.65 15.26
C THR A 225 -22.89 -3.96 14.59
N LYS A 226 -24.18 -4.08 14.23
CA LYS A 226 -24.67 -5.19 13.41
C LYS A 226 -24.36 -4.92 11.94
N PHE A 227 -23.54 -5.78 11.35
CA PHE A 227 -23.16 -5.71 9.94
C PHE A 227 -23.87 -6.78 9.11
N PRO A 228 -24.35 -6.48 7.89
CA PRO A 228 -24.84 -7.47 6.95
C PRO A 228 -23.75 -8.51 6.61
N LYS A 229 -24.14 -9.77 6.42
CA LYS A 229 -23.16 -10.82 6.13
C LYS A 229 -22.54 -10.72 4.73
N CYS A 230 -23.29 -10.22 3.76
CA CYS A 230 -22.90 -10.05 2.35
C CYS A 230 -22.24 -11.30 1.74
N LYS A 231 -22.73 -12.48 2.13
CA LYS A 231 -22.23 -13.77 1.60
C LYS A 231 -23.04 -14.19 0.39
N VAL A 232 -22.35 -14.65 -0.64
CA VAL A 232 -22.98 -15.31 -1.79
C VAL A 232 -23.61 -16.61 -1.30
N LYS A 233 -24.89 -16.80 -1.54
CA LYS A 233 -25.54 -18.10 -1.38
C LYS A 233 -25.07 -18.99 -2.51
N SER A 234 -24.32 -20.02 -2.22
CA SER A 234 -23.78 -20.93 -3.20
C SER A 234 -24.93 -21.60 -3.95
N ALA A 235 -25.19 -21.12 -5.19
CA ALA A 235 -26.03 -21.82 -6.13
C ALA A 235 -25.12 -22.44 -7.22
N ALA A 236 -25.04 -23.77 -7.21
CA ALA A 236 -24.89 -24.69 -8.35
C ALA A 236 -23.72 -24.53 -9.36
N GLU A 237 -22.91 -23.49 -9.41
CA GLU A 237 -21.66 -23.57 -10.17
C GLU A 237 -20.55 -24.13 -9.28
N LYS A 238 -19.97 -25.26 -9.68
CA LYS A 238 -18.78 -25.82 -9.01
C LYS A 238 -17.68 -24.75 -8.99
N VAL A 239 -17.48 -24.13 -7.84
CA VAL A 239 -16.32 -23.25 -7.64
C VAL A 239 -15.07 -24.10 -7.94
N PRO A 240 -14.22 -23.68 -8.89
CA PRO A 240 -13.04 -24.46 -9.25
C PRO A 240 -12.19 -24.77 -8.01
N GLY A 241 -11.64 -25.96 -7.95
CA GLY A 241 -10.74 -26.34 -6.85
C GLY A 241 -9.52 -25.42 -6.80
N MET A 242 -8.98 -25.15 -5.61
CA MET A 242 -7.81 -24.28 -5.44
C MET A 242 -6.63 -24.73 -6.32
N GLY A 243 -6.36 -26.04 -6.43
CA GLY A 243 -5.30 -26.58 -7.28
C GLY A 243 -5.53 -26.33 -8.77
N GLU A 244 -6.77 -26.46 -9.25
CA GLU A 244 -7.16 -26.16 -10.63
C GLU A 244 -6.95 -24.68 -10.94
N THR A 245 -7.42 -23.81 -10.04
CA THR A 245 -7.27 -22.36 -10.17
C THR A 245 -5.81 -21.95 -10.21
N LEU A 246 -4.98 -22.43 -9.28
CA LEU A 246 -3.55 -22.12 -9.25
C LEU A 246 -2.84 -22.66 -10.51
N SER A 247 -3.20 -23.85 -11.00
CA SER A 247 -2.63 -24.40 -12.24
C SER A 247 -2.99 -23.55 -13.45
N TYR A 248 -4.24 -23.09 -13.56
CA TYR A 248 -4.68 -22.18 -14.63
C TYR A 248 -3.92 -20.85 -14.57
N LEU A 249 -3.84 -20.20 -13.42
CA LEU A 249 -3.16 -18.92 -13.24
C LEU A 249 -1.66 -19.03 -13.51
N ALA A 250 -1.02 -20.13 -13.08
CA ALA A 250 0.39 -20.38 -13.34
C ALA A 250 0.73 -20.58 -14.83
N LYS A 251 -0.25 -21.05 -15.62
CA LYS A 251 -0.09 -21.19 -17.09
C LYS A 251 -0.40 -19.90 -17.85
N ASN A 252 -1.14 -18.98 -17.26
CA ASN A 252 -1.54 -17.72 -17.90
C ASN A 252 -0.37 -16.72 -17.95
N GLY A 253 0.26 -16.57 -19.11
CA GLY A 253 1.42 -15.70 -19.29
C GLY A 253 1.12 -14.21 -19.11
N ARG A 254 -0.09 -13.74 -19.51
CA ARG A 254 -0.50 -12.34 -19.33
C ARG A 254 -0.73 -12.02 -17.85
N PHE A 255 -1.37 -12.92 -17.11
CA PHE A 255 -1.53 -12.82 -15.67
C PHE A 255 -0.18 -12.74 -14.93
N LYS A 256 0.77 -13.63 -15.26
CA LYS A 256 2.12 -13.61 -14.64
C LYS A 256 2.85 -12.29 -14.88
N LYS A 257 2.78 -11.72 -16.07
CA LYS A 257 3.37 -10.41 -16.36
C LYS A 257 2.75 -9.30 -15.52
N GLY A 258 1.42 -9.34 -15.31
CA GLY A 258 0.70 -8.42 -14.43
C GLY A 258 1.17 -8.55 -12.97
N ILE A 259 1.34 -9.78 -12.45
CA ILE A 259 1.87 -10.01 -11.10
C ILE A 259 3.28 -9.42 -10.93
N VAL A 260 4.17 -9.64 -11.89
CA VAL A 260 5.53 -9.08 -11.86
C VAL A 260 5.49 -7.55 -11.92
N ALA A 261 4.65 -6.97 -12.79
CA ALA A 261 4.48 -5.53 -12.89
C ALA A 261 3.95 -4.93 -11.57
N GLN A 262 2.98 -5.59 -10.92
CA GLN A 262 2.43 -5.13 -9.63
C GLN A 262 3.47 -5.23 -8.51
N PHE A 263 4.22 -6.33 -8.45
CA PHE A 263 5.33 -6.52 -7.50
C PHE A 263 6.38 -5.41 -7.63
N LEU A 264 6.84 -5.13 -8.84
CA LEU A 264 7.84 -4.08 -9.11
C LEU A 264 7.28 -2.69 -8.82
N TYR A 265 5.99 -2.46 -9.14
CA TYR A 265 5.34 -1.18 -8.88
C TYR A 265 5.26 -0.88 -7.39
N VAL A 266 4.72 -1.81 -6.59
CA VAL A 266 4.58 -1.60 -5.14
C VAL A 266 5.97 -1.50 -4.50
N GLY A 267 6.90 -2.35 -4.93
CA GLY A 267 8.27 -2.27 -4.46
C GLY A 267 8.92 -0.92 -4.71
N MET A 268 8.81 -0.39 -5.92
CA MET A 268 9.32 0.92 -6.29
C MET A 268 8.64 2.05 -5.50
N GLN A 269 7.31 2.02 -5.36
CA GLN A 269 6.56 3.02 -4.63
C GLN A 269 7.04 3.12 -3.19
N VAL A 270 7.14 1.97 -2.50
CA VAL A 270 7.61 1.89 -1.13
C VAL A 270 9.07 2.33 -1.02
N ALA A 271 9.92 1.92 -1.97
CA ALA A 271 11.33 2.27 -1.98
C ALA A 271 11.53 3.79 -2.15
N VAL A 272 10.86 4.43 -3.10
CA VAL A 272 10.92 5.89 -3.30
C VAL A 272 10.51 6.62 -2.00
N TRP A 273 9.39 6.25 -1.39
CA TRP A 273 8.91 6.91 -0.18
C TRP A 273 9.82 6.66 1.03
N SER A 274 10.17 5.41 1.27
CA SER A 274 11.03 5.01 2.38
C SER A 274 12.43 5.67 2.34
N PHE A 275 12.95 5.96 1.14
CA PHE A 275 14.27 6.59 0.99
C PHE A 275 14.21 8.12 0.92
N THR A 276 13.04 8.75 0.81
CA THR A 276 12.93 10.21 0.66
C THR A 276 13.48 10.96 1.87
N ILE A 277 13.11 10.58 3.10
CA ILE A 277 13.61 11.24 4.33
C ILE A 277 15.13 11.06 4.44
N ARG A 278 15.61 9.84 4.23
CA ARG A 278 17.04 9.51 4.31
C ARG A 278 17.87 10.23 3.25
N LEU A 279 17.33 10.38 2.04
CA LEU A 279 17.97 11.14 0.97
C LEU A 279 18.07 12.63 1.33
N ALA A 280 17.03 13.21 1.95
CA ALA A 280 17.03 14.61 2.39
C ALA A 280 18.15 14.85 3.41
N LEU A 281 18.26 13.98 4.42
CA LEU A 281 19.33 14.05 5.44
C LEU A 281 20.72 13.82 4.86
N HIS A 282 20.85 12.93 3.85
CA HIS A 282 22.13 12.66 3.18
C HIS A 282 22.63 13.84 2.34
N LEU A 283 21.71 14.49 1.61
CA LEU A 283 22.06 15.60 0.70
C LEU A 283 22.26 16.93 1.43
N ASN A 284 21.63 17.12 2.57
CA ASN A 284 21.76 18.33 3.36
C ASN A 284 21.94 18.03 4.87
N PRO A 285 23.18 18.00 5.36
CA PRO A 285 23.46 17.72 6.77
C PRO A 285 22.89 18.75 7.76
N SER A 286 22.45 19.93 7.29
CA SER A 286 21.79 20.92 8.15
C SER A 286 20.31 20.61 8.42
N PHE A 287 19.74 19.62 7.74
CA PHE A 287 18.39 19.17 8.00
C PHE A 287 18.35 18.26 9.22
N ASN A 288 17.32 18.44 10.03
CA ASN A 288 16.94 17.44 11.02
C ASN A 288 15.88 16.50 10.45
N GLU A 289 15.59 15.42 11.15
CA GLU A 289 14.62 14.39 10.75
C GLU A 289 13.23 14.98 10.56
N ARG A 290 12.88 15.98 11.38
CA ARG A 290 11.58 16.65 11.32
C ARG A 290 11.42 17.50 10.04
N MET A 291 12.48 18.21 9.63
CA MET A 291 12.51 18.94 8.35
C MET A 291 12.50 17.98 7.15
N ALA A 292 13.24 16.89 7.25
CA ALA A 292 13.31 15.89 6.20
C ALA A 292 11.96 15.18 5.98
N ALA A 293 11.15 15.01 7.02
CA ALA A 293 9.80 14.43 6.94
C ALA A 293 8.83 15.27 6.08
N ASP A 294 9.05 16.58 5.92
CA ASP A 294 8.22 17.42 5.06
C ASP A 294 8.27 16.97 3.59
N PHE A 295 9.40 16.44 3.14
CA PHE A 295 9.52 15.92 1.78
C PHE A 295 8.65 14.67 1.53
N MET A 296 8.35 13.89 2.57
CA MET A 296 7.36 12.82 2.48
C MET A 296 5.94 13.38 2.33
N VAL A 297 5.59 14.44 3.06
CA VAL A 297 4.29 15.12 2.91
C VAL A 297 4.16 15.63 1.47
N TYR A 298 5.20 16.27 0.93
CA TYR A 298 5.19 16.72 -0.46
C TYR A 298 5.07 15.56 -1.46
N SER A 299 5.70 14.43 -1.19
CA SER A 299 5.56 13.21 -2.01
C SER A 299 4.13 12.71 -2.04
N PHE A 300 3.42 12.69 -0.90
CA PHE A 300 2.01 12.28 -0.86
C PHE A 300 1.07 13.28 -1.52
N ILE A 301 1.36 14.58 -1.44
CA ILE A 301 0.64 15.62 -2.19
C ILE A 301 0.85 15.40 -3.69
N CYS A 302 2.09 15.20 -4.14
CA CYS A 302 2.40 14.87 -5.53
C CYS A 302 1.67 13.62 -6.01
N PHE A 303 1.66 12.56 -5.19
CA PHE A 303 0.94 11.33 -5.49
C PHE A 303 -0.57 11.55 -5.67
N PHE A 304 -1.17 12.34 -4.78
CA PHE A 304 -2.58 12.70 -4.86
C PHE A 304 -2.89 13.48 -6.14
N VAL A 305 -2.13 14.55 -6.40
CA VAL A 305 -2.27 15.36 -7.61
C VAL A 305 -2.08 14.52 -8.87
N GLY A 306 -1.09 13.64 -8.87
CA GLY A 306 -0.80 12.74 -9.99
C GLY A 306 -1.95 11.81 -10.34
N LYS A 307 -2.72 11.34 -9.34
CA LYS A 307 -3.96 10.56 -9.57
C LYS A 307 -5.01 11.36 -10.33
N PHE A 308 -5.23 12.63 -9.97
CA PHE A 308 -6.20 13.47 -10.67
C PHE A 308 -5.79 13.77 -12.11
N ILE A 309 -4.51 14.13 -12.31
CA ILE A 309 -3.99 14.37 -13.66
C ILE A 309 -4.14 13.13 -14.52
N ALA A 310 -3.76 11.95 -14.00
CA ALA A 310 -3.88 10.71 -14.74
C ALA A 310 -5.33 10.36 -15.07
N ASN A 311 -6.25 10.48 -14.10
CA ASN A 311 -7.67 10.23 -14.33
C ASN A 311 -8.22 11.16 -15.42
N PHE A 312 -7.85 12.43 -15.40
CA PHE A 312 -8.24 13.38 -16.46
C PHE A 312 -7.67 12.98 -17.83
N LEU A 313 -6.39 12.59 -17.90
CA LEU A 313 -5.77 12.14 -19.15
C LEU A 313 -6.41 10.85 -19.68
N MET A 314 -6.81 9.93 -18.80
CA MET A 314 -7.49 8.68 -19.15
C MET A 314 -8.91 8.87 -19.69
N THR A 315 -9.53 10.05 -19.51
CA THR A 315 -10.78 10.38 -20.22
C THR A 315 -10.58 10.66 -21.71
N LYS A 316 -9.35 11.01 -22.10
CA LYS A 316 -9.00 11.40 -23.49
C LYS A 316 -8.13 10.35 -24.19
N PHE A 317 -7.33 9.61 -23.45
CA PHE A 317 -6.36 8.64 -23.97
C PHE A 317 -6.55 7.28 -23.30
N SER A 318 -6.14 6.19 -23.95
CA SER A 318 -6.18 4.89 -23.29
C SER A 318 -5.24 4.86 -22.08
N ALA A 319 -5.66 4.18 -21.02
CA ALA A 319 -4.90 4.07 -19.77
C ALA A 319 -3.47 3.54 -20.02
N ASN A 320 -3.32 2.58 -20.93
CA ASN A 320 -2.02 2.02 -21.28
C ASN A 320 -1.08 3.07 -21.88
N LYS A 321 -1.57 3.96 -22.78
CA LYS A 321 -0.75 5.03 -23.37
C LYS A 321 -0.32 6.06 -22.32
N VAL A 322 -1.24 6.46 -21.42
CA VAL A 322 -0.94 7.38 -20.32
C VAL A 322 0.16 6.81 -19.43
N LEU A 323 0.06 5.52 -19.06
CA LEU A 323 1.04 4.91 -18.18
C LEU A 323 2.39 4.62 -18.85
N VAL A 324 2.43 4.39 -20.17
CA VAL A 324 3.69 4.38 -20.91
C VAL A 324 4.37 5.74 -20.84
N ALA A 325 3.64 6.84 -21.06
CA ALA A 325 4.19 8.19 -20.95
C ALA A 325 4.69 8.50 -19.54
N TYR A 326 3.91 8.13 -18.50
CA TYR A 326 4.31 8.27 -17.10
C TYR A 326 5.58 7.49 -16.79
N SER A 327 5.70 6.26 -17.31
CA SER A 327 6.90 5.44 -17.11
C SER A 327 8.13 6.03 -17.79
N VAL A 328 8.00 6.59 -18.98
CA VAL A 328 9.12 7.26 -19.69
C VAL A 328 9.58 8.49 -18.91
N ILE A 329 8.64 9.36 -18.49
CA ILE A 329 8.96 10.54 -17.69
C ILE A 329 9.59 10.12 -16.35
N GLY A 330 9.03 9.08 -15.70
CA GLY A 330 9.56 8.55 -14.45
C GLY A 330 11.00 8.03 -14.58
N CYS A 331 11.32 7.33 -15.66
CA CYS A 331 12.70 6.90 -15.95
C CYS A 331 13.65 8.10 -16.09
N ILE A 332 13.25 9.16 -16.80
CA ILE A 332 14.07 10.37 -16.96
C ILE A 332 14.30 11.05 -15.60
N VAL A 333 13.25 11.23 -14.80
CA VAL A 333 13.33 11.87 -13.49
C VAL A 333 14.17 11.04 -12.51
N LEU A 334 14.02 9.72 -12.50
CA LEU A 334 14.83 8.84 -11.65
C LEU A 334 16.29 8.77 -12.11
N LEU A 335 16.56 8.82 -13.41
CA LEU A 335 17.92 8.93 -13.94
C LEU A 335 18.57 10.20 -13.41
N TYR A 336 17.87 11.33 -13.49
CA TYR A 336 18.35 12.60 -12.93
C TYR A 336 18.62 12.49 -11.42
N ALA A 337 17.66 11.95 -10.65
CA ALA A 337 17.80 11.79 -9.21
C ALA A 337 19.00 10.89 -8.82
N SER A 338 19.32 9.89 -9.65
CA SER A 338 20.40 8.92 -9.37
C SER A 338 21.79 9.50 -9.56
N PHE A 339 21.96 10.50 -10.43
CA PHE A 339 23.29 10.99 -10.84
C PHE A 339 23.61 12.43 -10.42
N VAL A 340 22.62 13.21 -10.00
CA VAL A 340 22.82 14.61 -9.60
C VAL A 340 22.98 14.73 -8.09
N PRO A 341 24.17 15.11 -7.57
CA PRO A 341 24.47 15.10 -6.13
C PRO A 341 24.09 16.41 -5.43
N ASN A 342 22.85 16.85 -5.55
CA ASN A 342 22.38 18.06 -4.88
C ASN A 342 20.88 18.00 -4.54
N MET A 343 20.37 19.04 -3.88
CA MET A 343 18.97 19.12 -3.44
C MET A 343 17.93 18.99 -4.56
N THR A 344 18.31 19.24 -5.83
CA THR A 344 17.37 19.05 -6.95
C THR A 344 17.08 17.57 -7.19
N ALA A 345 18.00 16.66 -6.84
CA ALA A 345 17.76 15.22 -6.87
C ALA A 345 16.67 14.80 -5.88
N LEU A 346 16.62 15.43 -4.69
CA LEU A 346 15.54 15.18 -3.72
C LEU A 346 14.19 15.62 -4.29
N TRP A 347 14.11 16.81 -4.89
CA TRP A 347 12.88 17.28 -5.53
C TRP A 347 12.47 16.42 -6.73
N ALA A 348 13.44 15.87 -7.47
CA ALA A 348 13.18 14.87 -8.50
C ALA A 348 12.57 13.60 -7.89
N ALA A 349 13.14 13.07 -6.82
CA ALA A 349 12.59 11.90 -6.12
C ALA A 349 11.17 12.14 -5.59
N VAL A 350 10.90 13.32 -4.99
CA VAL A 350 9.55 13.74 -4.56
C VAL A 350 8.58 13.77 -5.75
N SER A 351 8.99 14.36 -6.88
CA SER A 351 8.14 14.52 -8.07
C SER A 351 7.80 13.19 -8.75
N VAL A 352 8.61 12.15 -8.57
CA VAL A 352 8.29 10.78 -9.04
C VAL A 352 6.95 10.31 -8.47
N SER A 353 6.60 10.70 -7.25
CA SER A 353 5.34 10.33 -6.61
C SER A 353 4.12 10.76 -7.43
N LEU A 354 4.19 11.86 -8.19
CA LEU A 354 3.14 12.28 -9.12
C LEU A 354 2.85 11.22 -10.19
N LEU A 355 3.88 10.50 -10.63
CA LEU A 355 3.80 9.49 -11.69
C LEU A 355 3.38 8.10 -11.18
N LEU A 356 3.43 7.88 -9.86
CA LEU A 356 3.02 6.61 -9.23
C LEU A 356 1.50 6.46 -9.13
N GLY A 357 0.75 7.57 -9.03
CA GLY A 357 -0.66 7.59 -8.64
C GLY A 357 -1.59 6.58 -9.31
N PRO A 358 -1.63 6.47 -10.66
CA PRO A 358 -2.60 5.63 -11.37
C PRO A 358 -2.17 4.17 -11.53
N CYS A 359 -0.91 3.82 -11.25
CA CYS A 359 -0.33 2.54 -11.66
C CYS A 359 -1.00 1.35 -10.96
N TRP A 360 -1.20 1.42 -9.64
CA TRP A 360 -1.72 0.30 -8.85
C TRP A 360 -3.05 -0.24 -9.40
N ALA A 361 -4.02 0.63 -9.49
CA ALA A 361 -5.38 0.26 -9.92
C ALA A 361 -5.40 -0.25 -11.37
N THR A 362 -4.60 0.36 -12.24
CA THR A 362 -4.56 -0.01 -13.66
C THR A 362 -3.86 -1.35 -13.88
N ILE A 363 -2.74 -1.62 -13.20
CA ILE A 363 -2.07 -2.94 -13.27
C ILE A 363 -3.01 -4.01 -12.74
N TYR A 364 -3.67 -3.75 -11.58
CA TYR A 364 -4.63 -4.65 -10.97
C TYR A 364 -5.76 -5.01 -11.95
N ALA A 365 -6.44 -4.01 -12.51
CA ALA A 365 -7.53 -4.21 -13.44
C ALA A 365 -7.10 -4.97 -14.70
N LYS A 366 -5.98 -4.57 -15.34
CA LYS A 366 -5.45 -5.24 -16.54
C LYS A 366 -5.02 -6.67 -16.27
N THR A 367 -4.50 -6.96 -15.07
CA THR A 367 -4.13 -8.31 -14.67
C THR A 367 -5.37 -9.20 -14.51
N LEU A 368 -6.47 -8.67 -13.96
CA LEU A 368 -7.73 -9.41 -13.83
C LEU A 368 -8.48 -9.58 -15.16
N GLU A 369 -8.39 -8.61 -16.09
CA GLU A 369 -8.93 -8.75 -17.45
C GLU A 369 -8.34 -9.95 -18.21
N ALA A 370 -7.14 -10.39 -17.84
CA ALA A 370 -6.47 -11.55 -18.44
C ALA A 370 -6.98 -12.90 -17.92
N VAL A 371 -7.95 -12.91 -16.99
CA VAL A 371 -8.38 -14.11 -16.25
C VAL A 371 -9.89 -14.35 -16.50
N GLU A 372 -10.27 -15.62 -16.67
CA GLU A 372 -11.68 -16.00 -16.74
C GLU A 372 -12.42 -15.68 -15.43
N LYS A 373 -13.68 -15.22 -15.53
CA LYS A 373 -14.48 -14.74 -14.38
C LYS A 373 -14.53 -15.71 -13.22
N LYS A 374 -14.60 -17.02 -13.46
CA LYS A 374 -14.67 -18.06 -12.42
C LYS A 374 -13.41 -18.15 -11.54
N TYR A 375 -12.26 -17.58 -11.97
CA TYR A 375 -10.99 -17.58 -11.24
C TYR A 375 -10.64 -16.20 -10.66
N THR A 376 -11.44 -15.17 -10.92
CA THR A 376 -11.13 -13.75 -10.61
C THR A 376 -10.90 -13.51 -9.12
N GLU A 377 -11.66 -14.15 -8.21
CA GLU A 377 -11.47 -13.95 -6.76
C GLU A 377 -10.09 -14.40 -6.28
N THR A 378 -9.66 -15.60 -6.68
CA THR A 378 -8.33 -16.12 -6.32
C THR A 378 -7.23 -15.34 -7.03
N ALA A 379 -7.45 -14.94 -8.29
CA ALA A 379 -6.52 -14.11 -9.04
C ALA A 379 -6.32 -12.76 -8.35
N GLY A 380 -7.40 -12.11 -7.90
CA GLY A 380 -7.33 -10.85 -7.15
C GLY A 380 -6.52 -10.98 -5.86
N ALA A 381 -6.72 -12.07 -5.10
CA ALA A 381 -5.93 -12.33 -3.89
C ALA A 381 -4.43 -12.48 -4.20
N ILE A 382 -4.08 -13.17 -5.29
CA ILE A 382 -2.67 -13.33 -5.71
C ILE A 382 -2.08 -11.99 -6.18
N VAL A 383 -2.86 -11.12 -6.85
CA VAL A 383 -2.40 -9.76 -7.19
C VAL A 383 -2.12 -8.97 -5.91
N VAL A 384 -2.96 -9.06 -4.88
CA VAL A 384 -2.72 -8.42 -3.58
C VAL A 384 -1.46 -8.98 -2.92
N MET A 385 -1.21 -10.30 -3.00
CA MET A 385 0.05 -10.88 -2.48
C MET A 385 1.30 -10.28 -3.11
N SER A 386 1.24 -9.75 -4.34
CA SER A 386 2.37 -9.08 -4.99
C SER A 386 2.81 -7.78 -4.29
N ILE A 387 2.02 -7.27 -3.33
CA ILE A 387 2.40 -6.17 -2.42
C ILE A 387 3.74 -6.48 -1.69
N VAL A 388 4.09 -7.74 -1.55
CA VAL A 388 5.40 -8.17 -1.01
C VAL A 388 6.60 -7.59 -1.76
N GLY A 389 6.43 -7.04 -2.97
CA GLY A 389 7.44 -6.23 -3.65
C GLY A 389 7.99 -5.10 -2.78
N GLY A 390 7.14 -4.53 -1.89
CA GLY A 390 7.53 -3.57 -0.88
C GLY A 390 8.51 -4.10 0.18
N ALA A 391 8.66 -5.42 0.32
CA ALA A 391 9.69 -6.04 1.15
C ALA A 391 11.05 -6.12 0.44
N PHE A 392 11.04 -6.39 -0.86
CA PHE A 392 12.26 -6.72 -1.60
C PHE A 392 12.94 -5.49 -2.22
N VAL A 393 12.19 -4.64 -2.91
CA VAL A 393 12.80 -3.53 -3.68
C VAL A 393 13.49 -2.51 -2.76
N PRO A 394 12.92 -2.07 -1.60
CA PRO A 394 13.63 -1.21 -0.67
C PRO A 394 14.91 -1.86 -0.10
N ALA A 395 14.88 -3.18 0.17
CA ALA A 395 16.07 -3.90 0.64
C ALA A 395 17.16 -3.92 -0.43
N ILE A 396 16.80 -4.16 -1.69
CA ILE A 396 17.75 -4.08 -2.83
C ILE A 396 18.29 -2.66 -2.97
N GLN A 397 17.44 -1.63 -2.85
CA GLN A 397 17.88 -0.23 -2.89
C GLN A 397 18.85 0.09 -1.75
N GLY A 398 18.56 -0.38 -0.52
CA GLY A 398 19.45 -0.23 0.62
C GLY A 398 20.80 -0.91 0.41
N PHE A 399 20.79 -2.13 -0.11
CA PHE A 399 22.02 -2.84 -0.46
C PHE A 399 22.86 -2.09 -1.51
N VAL A 400 22.23 -1.56 -2.55
CA VAL A 400 22.91 -0.74 -3.58
C VAL A 400 23.49 0.52 -2.94
N SER A 401 22.76 1.19 -2.03
CA SER A 401 23.27 2.35 -1.30
C SER A 401 24.51 2.01 -0.48
N ASP A 402 24.48 0.92 0.28
CA ASP A 402 25.59 0.49 1.13
C ASP A 402 26.85 0.13 0.29
N VAL A 403 26.68 -0.63 -0.81
CA VAL A 403 27.80 -1.07 -1.68
C VAL A 403 28.42 0.10 -2.45
N THR A 404 27.61 1.03 -2.91
CA THR A 404 28.09 2.16 -3.74
C THR A 404 28.52 3.36 -2.89
N GLY A 405 28.17 3.39 -1.61
CA GLY A 405 28.35 4.55 -0.75
C GLY A 405 27.52 5.77 -1.16
N SER A 406 26.53 5.59 -2.05
CA SER A 406 25.73 6.67 -2.60
C SER A 406 24.22 6.38 -2.48
N MET A 407 23.57 7.09 -1.56
CA MET A 407 22.12 7.02 -1.35
C MET A 407 21.37 7.43 -2.62
N GLN A 408 21.76 8.51 -3.28
CA GLN A 408 21.09 8.97 -4.50
C GLN A 408 21.28 7.98 -5.66
N PHE A 409 22.48 7.38 -5.84
CA PHE A 409 22.68 6.38 -6.89
C PHE A 409 21.77 5.16 -6.71
N SER A 410 21.41 4.82 -5.48
CA SER A 410 20.52 3.70 -5.19
C SER A 410 19.14 3.82 -5.85
N PHE A 411 18.70 5.04 -6.22
CA PHE A 411 17.46 5.27 -6.96
C PHE A 411 17.46 4.66 -8.37
N ILE A 412 18.61 4.20 -8.87
CA ILE A 412 18.72 3.42 -10.11
C ILE A 412 17.88 2.14 -10.06
N VAL A 413 17.68 1.56 -8.87
CA VAL A 413 16.79 0.39 -8.67
C VAL A 413 15.36 0.73 -9.06
N ASN A 414 14.89 1.90 -8.66
CA ASN A 414 13.54 2.38 -8.99
C ASN A 414 13.38 2.69 -10.49
N LEU A 415 14.44 3.17 -11.14
CA LEU A 415 14.48 3.37 -12.59
C LEU A 415 14.22 2.05 -13.33
N PHE A 416 14.90 0.97 -12.96
CA PHE A 416 14.68 -0.34 -13.58
C PHE A 416 13.27 -0.86 -13.35
N CYS A 417 12.67 -0.61 -12.17
CA CYS A 417 11.27 -0.94 -11.91
C CYS A 417 10.33 -0.17 -12.84
N PHE A 418 10.53 1.15 -13.01
CA PHE A 418 9.70 1.96 -13.93
C PHE A 418 9.86 1.52 -15.38
N LEU A 419 11.08 1.20 -15.80
CA LEU A 419 11.32 0.68 -17.14
C LEU A 419 10.53 -0.62 -17.40
N ALA A 420 10.56 -1.56 -16.44
CA ALA A 420 9.82 -2.82 -16.56
C ALA A 420 8.30 -2.57 -16.61
N ILE A 421 7.77 -1.65 -15.80
CA ILE A 421 6.36 -1.25 -15.80
C ILE A 421 5.98 -0.61 -17.15
N GLY A 422 6.82 0.27 -17.69
CA GLY A 422 6.62 0.88 -19.01
C GLY A 422 6.59 -0.16 -20.13
N LEU A 423 7.45 -1.17 -20.09
CA LEU A 423 7.45 -2.29 -21.03
C LEU A 423 6.19 -3.15 -20.90
N TYR A 424 5.70 -3.38 -19.68
CA TYR A 424 4.42 -4.07 -19.45
C TYR A 424 3.26 -3.31 -20.10
N PHE A 425 3.09 -2.01 -19.84
CA PHE A 425 2.02 -1.21 -20.42
C PHE A 425 2.13 -1.05 -21.93
N ARG A 426 3.36 -1.00 -22.47
CA ARG A 426 3.57 -1.04 -23.93
C ARG A 426 3.09 -2.37 -24.53
N GLY A 427 3.29 -3.48 -23.81
CA GLY A 427 2.75 -4.79 -24.18
C GLY A 427 1.22 -4.81 -24.18
N GLU A 428 0.59 -4.32 -23.11
CA GLU A 428 -0.88 -4.22 -22.98
C GLU A 428 -1.48 -3.30 -24.06
N ALA A 429 -0.83 -2.17 -24.37
CA ALA A 429 -1.28 -1.26 -25.44
C ALA A 429 -1.26 -1.94 -26.83
N LYS A 430 -0.29 -2.81 -27.11
CA LYS A 430 -0.26 -3.60 -28.35
C LYS A 430 -1.40 -4.61 -28.42
N ILE A 431 -1.72 -5.28 -27.30
CA ILE A 431 -2.83 -6.24 -27.22
C ILE A 431 -4.15 -5.49 -27.46
N GLU A 432 -4.36 -4.36 -26.78
CA GLU A 432 -5.56 -3.51 -26.95
C GLU A 432 -5.75 -3.07 -28.41
N ALA A 433 -4.67 -2.65 -29.07
CA ALA A 433 -4.72 -2.26 -30.48
C ALA A 433 -5.03 -3.43 -31.41
N ALA A 434 -4.50 -4.61 -31.14
CA ALA A 434 -4.78 -5.81 -31.92
C ALA A 434 -6.24 -6.29 -31.77
N GLU A 435 -6.78 -6.23 -30.53
CA GLU A 435 -8.18 -6.55 -30.25
C GLU A 435 -9.15 -5.56 -30.93
N ALA A 436 -8.83 -4.26 -30.93
CA ALA A 436 -9.61 -3.23 -31.61
C ALA A 436 -9.64 -3.48 -33.14
N ALA A 437 -8.48 -3.73 -33.75
CA ALA A 437 -8.38 -4.02 -35.19
C ALA A 437 -9.14 -5.31 -35.57
N LYS A 438 -9.16 -6.32 -34.69
CA LYS A 438 -9.93 -7.55 -34.91
C LYS A 438 -11.45 -7.30 -34.86
N LYS A 439 -11.91 -6.48 -33.92
CA LYS A 439 -13.31 -6.10 -33.79
C LYS A 439 -13.77 -5.30 -35.02
N GLU A 440 -12.98 -4.38 -35.52
CA GLU A 440 -13.27 -3.58 -36.72
C GLU A 440 -13.40 -4.47 -37.96
N LYS A 441 -12.49 -5.43 -38.14
CA LYS A 441 -12.56 -6.40 -39.24
C LYS A 441 -13.84 -7.28 -39.19
N LEU A 442 -14.27 -7.69 -38.00
CA LEU A 442 -15.48 -8.46 -37.78
C LEU A 442 -16.74 -7.64 -38.07
N SER A 443 -16.75 -6.37 -37.67
CA SER A 443 -17.90 -5.47 -37.96
C SER A 443 -18.04 -5.11 -39.43
N VAL A 444 -16.94 -5.13 -40.19
CA VAL A 444 -16.97 -4.91 -41.67
C VAL A 444 -17.31 -6.20 -42.41
N ALA A 445 -17.10 -7.38 -41.82
CA ALA A 445 -17.39 -8.68 -42.42
C ALA A 445 -18.80 -9.19 -42.20
N GLU A 446 -19.62 -8.59 -41.31
CA GLU A 446 -21.05 -8.84 -41.18
C GLU A 446 -21.81 -7.89 -42.13
N PRO A 447 -22.28 -8.34 -43.34
CA PRO A 447 -23.15 -7.53 -44.15
C PRO A 447 -24.47 -7.33 -43.40
N GLN A 448 -24.99 -6.11 -43.44
CA GLN A 448 -26.34 -5.80 -42.97
C GLN A 448 -27.33 -6.80 -43.65
N ALA A 449 -27.77 -7.79 -42.88
CA ALA A 449 -28.86 -8.68 -43.24
C ALA A 449 -30.19 -8.13 -42.70
#